data_e65871a5dec0c129260cf47fb5eae9a8
#
_entry.id   e65871a5dec0c129260cf47fb5eae9a8
#
_cell.length_a   1.000
_cell.length_b   1.000
_cell.length_c   1.000
_cell.angle_alpha   90.00
_cell.angle_beta   90.00
_cell.angle_gamma   90.00
#
_symmetry.space_group_name_H-M   'P 1'
#
loop_
_entity.id
_entity.type
_entity.pdbx_description
1 polymer ?
#
loop_
_entity_poly.entity_id
_entity_poly.type
_entity_poly.pdbx_seq_one_letter_code
_entity_poly.pdbx_strand_id
1 'polypeptide(L)'
;MSRSRIFVIVAAVLGGAGIVIGALAVTRGGSSASAPTAVEAAQPAEGAGARGGVVLKRGNLSVEIVMTEKPGDARLVVYPFVDGKPATQGVTVSGTLVRYDRTHEPLLFDAAGQKFVSAQSIAKPHVFDATIDVKAGNDAASFPFARADGAIALTDAQLATSKIALATASPAQIATPFQLPGEIKFNEDRTAHVVPRVPGIVEQVSVSLGQNVAKGQVLAVIASTDLADRRSELLTAERRLSGARATYERERTLWKERISAEQDYQQAQVQLREAEIAVQNARQKLAALNAPVGGSALNRYELRAPFAGTIVEKHATPGEAIAADASLFVISDLSTVWAEMAVPAQRLNDVRVGRDATVIATAFESRSSGPIAYVGSLLGEQTRTAPARVVLPNPDRVWRPGMFVNVSVDAGKQGVPLAVASDALQDVDGAPSVFVRSPKGFVAQAVETGRRDERATEVLKGLKAGQEYAASNSFVLKAELGKGSAEHE
;
A
#
# COMPACT_ATOMS: atom_id res chain seq x y z
N MET A 1 -38.32 17.87 22.42
CA MET A 1 -38.23 19.33 22.53
C MET A 1 -37.07 19.72 21.65
N SER A 2 -37.31 20.16 20.51
CA SER A 2 -37.55 21.50 19.94
C SER A 2 -36.28 22.05 19.33
N ARG A 3 -36.21 22.08 18.06
CA ARG A 3 -36.52 23.01 16.92
C ARG A 3 -35.25 23.53 16.29
N SER A 4 -34.98 23.20 15.01
CA SER A 4 -35.44 23.95 13.78
C SER A 4 -34.72 25.30 13.60
N ARG A 5 -34.17 25.69 12.47
CA ARG A 5 -34.62 25.94 11.08
C ARG A 5 -33.44 26.51 10.28
N ILE A 6 -33.13 26.11 9.04
CA ILE A 6 -33.64 26.57 7.73
C ILE A 6 -33.51 28.07 7.48
N PHE A 7 -32.80 28.42 6.34
CA PHE A 7 -33.17 29.34 5.23
C PHE A 7 -31.96 29.46 4.29
N VAL A 8 -31.91 29.06 3.09
CA VAL A 8 -32.44 29.32 1.73
C VAL A 8 -32.83 30.77 1.47
N ILE A 9 -32.22 31.38 0.41
CA ILE A 9 -32.74 32.36 -0.61
C ILE A 9 -31.54 32.60 -1.56
N VAL A 10 -31.51 32.20 -2.78
CA VAL A 10 -32.06 32.55 -4.10
C VAL A 10 -32.30 34.04 -4.30
N ALA A 11 -31.61 34.63 -5.29
CA ALA A 11 -32.17 35.56 -6.27
C ALA A 11 -31.19 35.83 -7.42
N ALA A 12 -31.70 35.59 -8.59
CA ALA A 12 -31.22 36.02 -9.91
C ALA A 12 -31.69 37.47 -10.19
N VAL A 13 -31.13 38.11 -11.22
CA VAL A 13 -31.75 39.00 -12.22
C VAL A 13 -30.63 39.65 -13.04
N LEU A 14 -30.46 39.33 -14.29
CA LEU A 14 -30.90 39.91 -15.58
C LEU A 14 -30.50 41.37 -15.87
N GLY A 15 -29.98 41.58 -17.06
CA GLY A 15 -30.06 42.76 -17.93
C GLY A 15 -28.70 43.43 -18.15
N GLY A 16 -28.25 43.73 -19.32
CA GLY A 16 -28.83 43.92 -20.62
C GLY A 16 -27.89 44.79 -21.45
N ALA A 17 -27.81 44.48 -22.67
CA ALA A 17 -27.44 45.19 -23.88
C ALA A 17 -26.72 46.56 -23.85
N GLY A 18 -25.79 46.74 -24.81
CA GLY A 18 -25.33 48.07 -25.25
C GLY A 18 -24.21 48.02 -26.29
N ILE A 19 -24.57 48.05 -27.54
CA ILE A 19 -23.73 48.30 -28.72
C ILE A 19 -23.21 49.74 -28.70
N VAL A 20 -21.97 50.01 -29.08
CA VAL A 20 -21.61 51.15 -29.92
C VAL A 20 -20.26 50.95 -30.63
N ILE A 21 -20.32 51.10 -31.94
CA ILE A 21 -19.30 51.21 -32.98
C ILE A 21 -18.47 52.51 -32.80
N GLY A 22 -17.21 52.45 -33.08
CA GLY A 22 -16.38 53.66 -33.22
C GLY A 22 -15.03 53.38 -33.88
N ALA A 23 -15.00 53.44 -35.19
CA ALA A 23 -13.76 53.50 -35.96
C ALA A 23 -13.17 54.92 -35.94
N LEU A 24 -11.86 55.03 -35.75
CA LEU A 24 -11.12 56.18 -36.25
C LEU A 24 -9.67 55.79 -36.59
N ALA A 25 -9.32 55.88 -37.84
CA ALA A 25 -7.99 55.79 -38.32
C ALA A 25 -7.27 57.17 -38.21
N VAL A 26 -6.02 57.18 -37.79
CA VAL A 26 -5.10 58.30 -38.12
C VAL A 26 -3.71 57.74 -38.38
N THR A 27 -3.18 58.19 -39.50
CA THR A 27 -1.93 57.87 -40.19
C THR A 27 -0.70 58.63 -39.67
N ARG A 28 0.47 58.09 -40.05
CA ARG A 28 1.83 58.68 -40.17
C ARG A 28 2.77 58.36 -39.01
N GLY A 29 4.00 57.95 -39.26
CA GLY A 29 4.89 57.97 -40.43
C GLY A 29 6.20 57.29 -40.05
N GLY A 30 6.78 56.69 -40.95
CA GLY A 30 8.10 56.31 -41.36
C GLY A 30 9.29 56.29 -40.42
N SER A 31 9.99 55.15 -40.45
CA SER A 31 11.44 55.14 -40.77
C SER A 31 11.88 53.72 -41.06
N SER A 32 12.49 53.51 -42.20
CA SER A 32 13.10 52.32 -42.75
C SER A 32 14.33 51.90 -41.98
N ALA A 33 14.39 50.62 -41.56
CA ALA A 33 15.65 49.92 -41.33
C ALA A 33 15.54 48.55 -41.99
N SER A 34 16.33 48.37 -43.03
CA SER A 34 16.43 47.13 -43.81
C SER A 34 16.92 45.98 -42.95
N ALA A 35 16.10 44.93 -42.78
CA ALA A 35 16.54 43.63 -42.33
C ALA A 35 16.98 42.78 -43.55
N PRO A 36 17.93 41.89 -43.42
CA PRO A 36 18.45 41.09 -44.53
C PRO A 36 17.35 40.09 -45.00
N THR A 37 17.16 40.07 -46.27
CA THR A 37 16.28 39.16 -46.99
C THR A 37 16.69 37.72 -46.72
N ALA A 38 15.92 37.01 -45.88
CA ALA A 38 15.93 35.55 -45.84
C ALA A 38 15.46 35.08 -47.21
N VAL A 39 16.30 34.35 -47.90
CA VAL A 39 15.96 33.64 -49.13
C VAL A 39 14.88 32.64 -48.73
N GLU A 40 13.64 32.98 -49.06
CA GLU A 40 12.48 32.09 -48.96
C GLU A 40 12.76 30.90 -49.88
N ALA A 41 13.22 29.80 -49.34
CA ALA A 41 13.38 28.56 -50.07
C ALA A 41 11.99 28.14 -50.57
N ALA A 42 11.74 28.23 -51.86
CA ALA A 42 10.51 27.82 -52.50
C ALA A 42 10.10 26.44 -51.98
N GLN A 43 8.94 26.36 -51.31
CA GLN A 43 8.36 25.08 -50.88
C GLN A 43 8.16 24.21 -52.13
N PRO A 44 8.54 22.91 -52.09
CA PRO A 44 8.33 22.01 -53.20
C PRO A 44 6.80 21.88 -53.46
N ALA A 45 6.38 21.88 -54.72
CA ALA A 45 5.00 21.65 -55.08
C ALA A 45 4.61 20.22 -54.69
N GLU A 46 3.63 20.08 -53.81
CA GLU A 46 3.13 18.78 -53.31
C GLU A 46 1.94 18.33 -54.17
N GLY A 47 1.91 17.05 -54.55
CA GLY A 47 0.80 16.41 -55.23
C GLY A 47 0.69 14.93 -54.87
N ALA A 48 -0.54 14.37 -55.01
CA ALA A 48 -0.75 12.93 -54.88
C ALA A 48 -0.11 12.19 -56.07
N GLY A 49 0.74 11.22 -55.75
CA GLY A 49 1.42 10.41 -56.77
C GLY A 49 0.59 9.26 -57.30
N ALA A 50 0.92 8.77 -58.50
CA ALA A 50 0.25 7.65 -59.14
C ALA A 50 0.37 6.32 -58.37
N ARG A 51 1.29 6.22 -57.39
CA ARG A 51 1.53 5.05 -56.55
C ARG A 51 1.05 5.24 -55.10
N GLY A 52 0.24 6.28 -54.89
CA GLY A 52 -0.27 6.60 -53.54
C GLY A 52 0.76 7.29 -52.63
N GLY A 53 1.86 7.80 -53.21
CA GLY A 53 2.88 8.54 -52.50
C GLY A 53 2.73 10.05 -52.60
N VAL A 54 3.63 10.78 -51.94
CA VAL A 54 3.74 12.23 -52.04
C VAL A 54 4.75 12.56 -53.14
N VAL A 55 4.31 13.37 -54.15
CA VAL A 55 5.18 13.86 -55.20
C VAL A 55 5.73 15.23 -54.82
N LEU A 56 7.04 15.32 -54.78
CA LEU A 56 7.78 16.54 -54.50
C LEU A 56 8.63 16.92 -55.70
N LYS A 57 8.61 18.20 -56.10
CA LYS A 57 9.33 18.69 -57.31
C LYS A 57 10.26 19.85 -56.94
N ARG A 58 11.49 19.78 -57.45
CA ARG A 58 12.48 20.85 -57.34
C ARG A 58 13.32 20.97 -58.61
N GLY A 59 13.06 22.03 -59.38
CA GLY A 59 13.67 22.21 -60.70
C GLY A 59 13.23 21.13 -61.69
N ASN A 60 14.16 20.44 -62.36
CA ASN A 60 13.99 19.33 -63.26
C ASN A 60 13.89 17.95 -62.55
N LEU A 61 14.23 17.93 -61.24
CA LEU A 61 14.12 16.73 -60.39
C LEU A 61 12.74 16.68 -59.73
N SER A 62 12.11 15.50 -59.71
CA SER A 62 10.96 15.22 -58.88
C SER A 62 11.05 13.80 -58.32
N VAL A 63 10.45 13.59 -57.17
CA VAL A 63 10.40 12.29 -56.50
C VAL A 63 8.99 11.99 -56.06
N GLU A 64 8.56 10.72 -56.21
CA GLU A 64 7.39 10.20 -55.51
C GLU A 64 7.90 9.33 -54.37
N ILE A 65 7.55 9.71 -53.12
CA ILE A 65 7.96 9.01 -51.92
C ILE A 65 6.77 8.22 -51.37
N VAL A 66 6.93 6.93 -51.25
CA VAL A 66 5.90 5.99 -50.76
C VAL A 66 6.45 5.30 -49.53
N MET A 67 5.65 5.14 -48.48
CA MET A 67 5.97 4.26 -47.36
C MET A 67 5.20 2.94 -47.54
N THR A 68 5.95 1.82 -47.59
CA THR A 68 5.34 0.50 -47.63
C THR A 68 5.19 -0.04 -46.22
N GLU A 69 3.97 -0.41 -45.85
CA GLU A 69 3.65 -0.94 -44.53
C GLU A 69 3.41 -2.44 -44.59
N LYS A 70 4.48 -3.21 -44.57
CA LYS A 70 4.38 -4.63 -44.23
C LYS A 70 4.52 -4.82 -42.72
N PRO A 71 3.75 -5.72 -42.08
CA PRO A 71 3.90 -5.97 -40.66
C PRO A 71 5.36 -6.25 -40.29
N GLY A 72 5.98 -5.37 -39.49
CA GLY A 72 7.38 -5.49 -39.07
C GLY A 72 8.46 -5.05 -40.06
N ASP A 73 8.09 -4.64 -41.29
CA ASP A 73 9.06 -4.20 -42.33
C ASP A 73 8.51 -2.98 -43.12
N ALA A 74 8.34 -1.87 -42.40
CA ALA A 74 7.97 -0.60 -43.03
C ALA A 74 9.20 0.05 -43.67
N ARG A 75 9.15 0.41 -44.95
CA ARG A 75 10.27 1.00 -45.69
C ARG A 75 9.85 2.20 -46.52
N LEU A 76 10.75 3.18 -46.69
CA LEU A 76 10.58 4.25 -47.65
C LEU A 76 11.03 3.79 -49.02
N VAL A 77 10.17 4.07 -50.01
CA VAL A 77 10.40 3.79 -51.40
C VAL A 77 10.38 5.14 -52.18
N VAL A 78 11.45 5.43 -52.87
CA VAL A 78 11.62 6.67 -53.64
C VAL A 78 11.65 6.34 -55.12
N TYR A 79 10.78 6.99 -55.88
CA TYR A 79 10.74 6.92 -57.33
C TYR A 79 11.25 8.26 -57.85
N PRO A 80 12.49 8.36 -58.34
CA PRO A 80 13.02 9.59 -58.90
C PRO A 80 12.62 9.79 -60.39
N PHE A 81 12.40 11.04 -60.73
CA PHE A 81 12.12 11.48 -62.11
C PHE A 81 13.03 12.64 -62.46
N VAL A 82 13.54 12.62 -63.71
CA VAL A 82 14.29 13.72 -64.31
C VAL A 82 13.51 14.20 -65.52
N ASP A 83 13.21 15.47 -65.62
CA ASP A 83 12.35 16.06 -66.64
C ASP A 83 11.01 15.30 -66.86
N GLY A 84 10.41 14.79 -65.74
CA GLY A 84 9.17 14.06 -65.73
C GLY A 84 9.25 12.59 -66.22
N LYS A 85 10.45 12.11 -66.55
CA LYS A 85 10.67 10.71 -66.92
C LYS A 85 11.32 9.91 -65.76
N PRO A 86 10.87 8.65 -65.53
CA PRO A 86 11.51 7.81 -64.47
C PRO A 86 13.02 7.66 -64.78
N ALA A 87 13.86 7.88 -63.78
CA ALA A 87 15.32 7.82 -63.90
C ALA A 87 15.93 7.09 -62.68
N THR A 88 16.67 6.01 -62.97
CA THR A 88 17.41 5.27 -61.92
C THR A 88 18.91 5.11 -62.28
N GLN A 89 19.23 5.16 -63.60
CA GLN A 89 20.62 5.09 -64.00
C GLN A 89 21.31 6.45 -63.75
N GLY A 90 22.45 6.42 -63.11
CA GLY A 90 23.18 7.63 -62.75
C GLY A 90 22.53 8.49 -61.63
N VAL A 91 21.54 7.93 -60.95
CA VAL A 91 20.88 8.55 -59.76
C VAL A 91 21.36 7.89 -58.49
N THR A 92 21.67 8.75 -57.50
CA THR A 92 21.93 8.30 -56.12
C THR A 92 20.91 8.92 -55.19
N VAL A 93 20.41 8.11 -54.24
CA VAL A 93 19.43 8.52 -53.25
C VAL A 93 20.03 8.22 -51.87
N SER A 94 20.01 9.20 -50.99
CA SER A 94 20.39 9.11 -49.60
C SER A 94 19.48 10.01 -48.78
N GLY A 95 19.58 9.97 -47.47
CA GLY A 95 18.77 10.88 -46.67
C GLY A 95 19.12 10.80 -45.18
N THR A 96 18.37 11.60 -44.42
CA THR A 96 18.44 11.60 -42.95
C THR A 96 17.00 11.60 -42.43
N LEU A 97 16.73 10.75 -41.48
CA LEU A 97 15.46 10.67 -40.75
C LEU A 97 15.65 11.25 -39.35
N VAL A 98 14.82 12.19 -38.96
CA VAL A 98 14.78 12.78 -37.63
C VAL A 98 13.50 12.31 -36.95
N ARG A 99 13.67 11.52 -35.91
CA ARG A 99 12.53 10.99 -35.15
C ARG A 99 11.90 12.05 -34.25
N TYR A 100 10.71 11.76 -33.75
CA TYR A 100 9.98 12.60 -32.80
C TYR A 100 10.79 12.91 -31.50
N ASP A 101 11.74 12.04 -31.11
CA ASP A 101 12.64 12.23 -29.97
C ASP A 101 13.94 12.97 -30.36
N ARG A 102 13.98 13.55 -31.58
CA ARG A 102 15.13 14.25 -32.16
C ARG A 102 16.35 13.36 -32.45
N THR A 103 16.17 12.05 -32.46
CA THR A 103 17.24 11.14 -32.91
C THR A 103 17.40 11.21 -34.40
N HIS A 104 18.63 11.35 -34.90
CA HIS A 104 18.99 11.37 -36.30
C HIS A 104 19.44 10.00 -36.75
N GLU A 105 18.78 9.45 -37.77
CA GLU A 105 19.12 8.16 -38.38
C GLU A 105 19.48 8.38 -39.87
N PRO A 106 20.64 7.88 -40.37
CA PRO A 106 20.95 7.95 -41.77
C PRO A 106 20.02 7.02 -42.54
N LEU A 107 19.48 7.50 -43.68
CA LEU A 107 18.70 6.71 -44.61
C LEU A 107 19.59 6.33 -45.80
N LEU A 108 19.87 5.05 -45.90
CA LEU A 108 20.56 4.44 -47.06
C LEU A 108 19.49 3.80 -47.94
N PHE A 109 19.67 3.92 -49.28
CA PHE A 109 18.72 3.38 -50.24
C PHE A 109 19.43 2.44 -51.22
N ASP A 110 18.83 1.28 -51.45
CA ASP A 110 19.24 0.33 -52.47
C ASP A 110 18.41 0.46 -53.73
N ALA A 111 19.07 0.44 -54.90
CA ALA A 111 18.40 0.48 -56.18
C ALA A 111 17.69 -0.84 -56.45
N ALA A 112 16.40 -0.79 -56.75
CA ALA A 112 15.54 -1.94 -57.04
C ALA A 112 14.66 -1.70 -58.30
N GLY A 113 15.24 -1.94 -59.46
CA GLY A 113 14.56 -1.68 -60.74
C GLY A 113 14.38 -0.18 -61.01
N GLN A 114 13.12 0.30 -61.03
CA GLN A 114 12.78 1.72 -61.26
C GLN A 114 12.56 2.53 -59.98
N LYS A 115 13.06 2.04 -58.85
CA LYS A 115 12.89 2.66 -57.50
C LYS A 115 14.09 2.46 -56.63
N PHE A 116 14.13 3.22 -55.58
CA PHE A 116 15.09 3.08 -54.44
C PHE A 116 14.31 2.70 -53.21
N VAL A 117 14.79 1.71 -52.45
CA VAL A 117 14.14 1.22 -51.22
C VAL A 117 15.09 1.43 -50.06
N SER A 118 14.60 1.95 -48.93
CA SER A 118 15.46 2.11 -47.75
C SER A 118 16.04 0.75 -47.31
N ALA A 119 17.35 0.71 -47.07
CA ALA A 119 18.04 -0.51 -46.65
C ALA A 119 17.55 -0.99 -45.29
N GLN A 120 17.18 -0.05 -44.40
CA GLN A 120 16.67 -0.32 -43.06
C GLN A 120 15.16 -0.19 -43.01
N SER A 121 14.51 -1.01 -42.20
CA SER A 121 13.10 -0.81 -41.84
C SER A 121 12.94 0.36 -40.88
N ILE A 122 11.84 1.11 -41.00
CA ILE A 122 11.50 2.23 -40.13
C ILE A 122 10.63 1.69 -38.99
N ALA A 123 11.16 1.69 -37.77
CA ALA A 123 10.41 1.21 -36.61
C ALA A 123 9.22 2.16 -36.26
N LYS A 124 8.14 1.58 -35.76
CA LYS A 124 7.01 2.36 -35.19
C LYS A 124 7.46 3.14 -33.93
N PRO A 125 6.83 4.27 -33.59
CA PRO A 125 5.78 4.96 -34.33
C PRO A 125 6.32 5.71 -35.55
N HIS A 126 5.51 5.78 -36.62
CA HIS A 126 5.91 6.42 -37.86
C HIS A 126 5.72 7.95 -37.81
N VAL A 127 6.27 8.57 -36.80
CA VAL A 127 6.29 10.02 -36.57
C VAL A 127 7.72 10.51 -36.72
N PHE A 128 8.02 11.11 -37.87
CA PHE A 128 9.38 11.56 -38.22
C PHE A 128 9.36 12.64 -39.31
N ASP A 129 10.48 13.33 -39.41
CA ASP A 129 10.84 14.19 -40.53
C ASP A 129 12.02 13.56 -41.27
N ALA A 130 11.90 13.37 -42.56
CA ALA A 130 12.97 12.86 -43.39
C ALA A 130 13.37 13.91 -44.43
N THR A 131 14.67 14.01 -44.70
CA THR A 131 15.21 14.75 -45.81
C THR A 131 15.82 13.74 -46.79
N ILE A 132 15.26 13.66 -48.00
CA ILE A 132 15.73 12.74 -49.03
C ILE A 132 16.57 13.54 -50.07
N ASP A 133 17.81 13.22 -50.16
CA ASP A 133 18.76 13.84 -51.10
C ASP A 133 18.88 12.98 -52.35
N VAL A 134 18.58 13.58 -53.48
CA VAL A 134 18.64 12.92 -54.78
C VAL A 134 19.62 13.65 -55.68
N LYS A 135 20.57 12.91 -56.24
CA LYS A 135 21.54 13.44 -57.20
C LYS A 135 21.46 12.64 -58.50
N ALA A 136 21.29 13.34 -59.61
CA ALA A 136 21.23 12.79 -60.97
C ALA A 136 22.18 13.55 -61.88
N GLY A 137 23.35 13.00 -62.22
CA GLY A 137 24.37 13.68 -62.98
C GLY A 137 24.88 14.94 -62.24
N ASN A 138 24.69 16.11 -62.82
CA ASN A 138 25.06 17.41 -62.23
C ASN A 138 24.00 18.04 -61.34
N ASP A 139 22.77 17.50 -61.41
CA ASP A 139 21.63 18.01 -60.64
C ASP A 139 21.54 17.32 -59.27
N ALA A 140 21.31 18.11 -58.23
CA ALA A 140 21.11 17.64 -56.88
C ALA A 140 19.98 18.43 -56.22
N ALA A 141 19.09 17.73 -55.49
CA ALA A 141 18.01 18.36 -54.74
C ALA A 141 17.68 17.56 -53.49
N SER A 142 17.31 18.27 -52.43
CA SER A 142 16.82 17.70 -51.17
C SER A 142 15.33 17.87 -51.06
N PHE A 143 14.64 16.79 -50.71
CA PHE A 143 13.18 16.72 -50.64
C PHE A 143 12.77 16.42 -49.18
N PRO A 144 12.06 17.37 -48.52
CA PRO A 144 11.53 17.13 -47.20
C PRO A 144 10.32 16.21 -47.30
N PHE A 145 10.26 15.19 -46.43
CA PHE A 145 9.14 14.27 -46.29
C PHE A 145 8.83 14.09 -44.82
N ALA A 146 7.61 14.38 -44.40
CA ALA A 146 7.20 14.26 -43.06
C ALA A 146 6.07 13.28 -42.87
N ARG A 147 6.11 12.50 -41.82
CA ARG A 147 5.01 11.62 -41.44
C ARG A 147 4.66 11.82 -39.97
N ALA A 148 3.37 11.76 -39.63
CA ALA A 148 2.87 11.98 -38.29
C ALA A 148 1.79 10.93 -37.91
N ASP A 149 1.90 9.72 -38.48
CA ASP A 149 0.91 8.68 -38.27
C ASP A 149 0.92 8.21 -36.81
N GLY A 150 -0.25 8.38 -36.12
CA GLY A 150 -0.40 8.10 -34.71
C GLY A 150 0.07 9.24 -33.79
N ALA A 151 0.40 10.43 -34.33
CA ALA A 151 0.58 11.62 -33.53
C ALA A 151 -0.74 12.29 -33.21
N ILE A 152 -1.00 12.58 -31.93
CA ILE A 152 -2.22 13.24 -31.47
C ILE A 152 -1.87 14.70 -31.23
N ALA A 153 -2.30 15.56 -32.14
CA ALA A 153 -2.11 17.01 -32.03
C ALA A 153 -3.17 17.59 -31.08
N LEU A 154 -2.77 18.08 -29.92
CA LEU A 154 -3.61 18.81 -28.98
C LEU A 154 -3.03 20.19 -28.75
N THR A 155 -3.89 21.20 -28.77
CA THR A 155 -3.54 22.56 -28.35
C THR A 155 -3.40 22.67 -26.85
N ASP A 156 -2.66 23.66 -26.34
CA ASP A 156 -2.51 23.86 -24.89
C ASP A 156 -3.88 24.09 -24.20
N ALA A 157 -4.85 24.70 -24.89
CA ALA A 157 -6.22 24.85 -24.40
C ALA A 157 -6.95 23.50 -24.26
N GLN A 158 -6.76 22.59 -25.20
CA GLN A 158 -7.33 21.23 -25.14
C GLN A 158 -6.67 20.39 -24.05
N LEU A 159 -5.36 20.51 -23.86
CA LEU A 159 -4.64 19.87 -22.76
C LEU A 159 -5.18 20.32 -21.41
N ALA A 160 -5.36 21.62 -21.21
CA ALA A 160 -5.92 22.18 -19.98
C ALA A 160 -7.36 21.70 -19.73
N THR A 161 -8.21 21.71 -20.76
CA THR A 161 -9.62 21.26 -20.69
C THR A 161 -9.69 19.76 -20.34
N SER A 162 -8.82 18.94 -20.93
CA SER A 162 -8.74 17.50 -20.69
C SER A 162 -8.04 17.15 -19.37
N LYS A 163 -7.52 18.15 -18.64
CA LYS A 163 -6.76 17.99 -17.38
C LYS A 163 -5.59 17.01 -17.52
N ILE A 164 -4.94 16.99 -18.66
CA ILE A 164 -3.76 16.18 -18.90
C ILE A 164 -2.58 16.88 -18.24
N ALA A 165 -2.02 16.27 -17.17
CA ALA A 165 -0.80 16.77 -16.57
C ALA A 165 0.41 16.18 -17.27
N LEU A 166 1.43 17.01 -17.50
CA LEU A 166 2.72 16.58 -18.04
C LEU A 166 3.70 16.34 -16.89
N ALA A 167 4.55 15.36 -17.06
CA ALA A 167 5.69 15.10 -16.19
C ALA A 167 6.90 14.68 -17.01
N THR A 168 8.06 14.72 -16.38
CA THR A 168 9.32 14.31 -17.01
C THR A 168 9.74 12.94 -16.45
N ALA A 169 10.10 12.02 -17.33
CA ALA A 169 10.61 10.71 -16.95
C ALA A 169 11.95 10.87 -16.23
N SER A 170 12.02 10.44 -14.99
CA SER A 170 13.16 10.69 -14.09
C SER A 170 13.39 9.51 -13.12
N PRO A 171 14.55 9.43 -12.47
CA PRO A 171 14.77 8.47 -11.41
C PRO A 171 13.73 8.63 -10.30
N ALA A 172 13.26 7.52 -9.77
CA ALA A 172 12.27 7.52 -8.69
C ALA A 172 12.60 6.44 -7.64
N GLN A 173 11.90 6.52 -6.51
CA GLN A 173 11.92 5.48 -5.50
C GLN A 173 10.58 4.77 -5.50
N ILE A 174 10.59 3.48 -5.84
CA ILE A 174 9.39 2.65 -5.91
C ILE A 174 9.34 1.75 -4.68
N ALA A 175 8.21 1.80 -3.96
CA ALA A 175 7.91 0.88 -2.90
C ALA A 175 7.46 -0.46 -3.52
N THR A 176 8.07 -1.57 -3.11
CA THR A 176 7.67 -2.90 -3.56
C THR A 176 7.02 -3.66 -2.41
N PRO A 177 5.72 -3.45 -2.15
CA PRO A 177 5.05 -4.23 -1.14
C PRO A 177 4.98 -5.70 -1.58
N PHE A 178 5.18 -6.59 -0.64
CA PHE A 178 4.96 -8.02 -0.85
C PHE A 178 3.97 -8.54 0.17
N GLN A 179 3.21 -9.55 -0.21
CA GLN A 179 2.20 -10.13 0.65
C GLN A 179 2.70 -11.43 1.27
N LEU A 180 2.38 -11.60 2.56
CA LEU A 180 2.63 -12.81 3.32
C LEU A 180 1.29 -13.34 3.86
N PRO A 181 1.07 -14.65 3.80
CA PRO A 181 -0.08 -15.25 4.45
C PRO A 181 0.08 -15.15 5.97
N GLY A 182 -1.02 -14.91 6.65
CA GLY A 182 -1.06 -14.81 8.10
C GLY A 182 -2.39 -15.27 8.68
N GLU A 183 -2.44 -15.29 9.99
CA GLU A 183 -3.60 -15.66 10.78
C GLU A 183 -3.78 -14.67 11.94
N ILE A 184 -5.03 -14.32 12.23
CA ILE A 184 -5.37 -13.55 13.42
C ILE A 184 -5.30 -14.47 14.63
N LYS A 185 -4.50 -14.09 15.63
CA LYS A 185 -4.35 -14.81 16.90
C LYS A 185 -4.75 -13.92 18.07
N PHE A 186 -5.00 -14.55 19.20
CA PHE A 186 -5.17 -13.83 20.45
C PHE A 186 -3.91 -13.02 20.76
N ASN A 187 -4.11 -11.87 21.39
CA ASN A 187 -3.01 -11.16 22.01
C ASN A 187 -2.67 -11.89 23.33
N GLU A 188 -1.61 -12.71 23.30
CA GLU A 188 -1.19 -13.52 24.46
C GLU A 188 -0.81 -12.66 25.67
N ASP A 189 -0.32 -11.42 25.46
CA ASP A 189 0.00 -10.49 26.55
C ASP A 189 -1.27 -10.01 27.27
N ARG A 190 -2.44 -10.22 26.67
CA ARG A 190 -3.77 -9.89 27.20
C ARG A 190 -4.68 -11.10 27.34
N THR A 191 -4.10 -12.29 27.38
CA THR A 191 -4.80 -13.56 27.56
C THR A 191 -4.31 -14.21 28.84
N ALA A 192 -5.22 -14.74 29.65
CA ALA A 192 -4.87 -15.46 30.86
C ALA A 192 -5.61 -16.79 30.94
N HIS A 193 -4.86 -17.83 31.32
CA HIS A 193 -5.40 -19.09 31.78
C HIS A 193 -5.79 -18.95 33.24
N VAL A 194 -7.07 -19.13 33.52
CA VAL A 194 -7.59 -19.03 34.89
C VAL A 194 -7.58 -20.41 35.50
N VAL A 195 -6.65 -20.60 36.42
CA VAL A 195 -6.43 -21.86 37.11
C VAL A 195 -6.77 -21.71 38.60
N PRO A 196 -7.40 -22.71 39.28
CA PRO A 196 -7.62 -22.70 40.70
C PRO A 196 -6.28 -22.94 41.44
N ARG A 197 -6.15 -22.39 42.63
CA ARG A 197 -4.97 -22.61 43.48
C ARG A 197 -5.15 -23.74 44.48
N VAL A 198 -6.33 -24.31 44.52
CA VAL A 198 -6.71 -25.42 45.40
C VAL A 198 -7.44 -26.48 44.63
N PRO A 199 -7.24 -27.78 44.91
CA PRO A 199 -8.04 -28.84 44.33
C PRO A 199 -9.44 -28.82 44.94
N GLY A 200 -10.42 -29.39 44.24
CA GLY A 200 -11.76 -29.48 44.77
C GLY A 200 -12.77 -29.96 43.72
N ILE A 201 -14.05 -29.81 44.05
CA ILE A 201 -15.17 -30.13 43.16
C ILE A 201 -15.86 -28.83 42.72
N VAL A 202 -16.13 -28.67 41.44
CA VAL A 202 -16.85 -27.52 40.93
C VAL A 202 -18.32 -27.60 41.35
N GLU A 203 -18.76 -26.72 42.26
CA GLU A 203 -20.16 -26.62 42.67
C GLU A 203 -21.02 -25.88 41.66
N GLN A 204 -20.50 -24.76 41.17
CA GLN A 204 -21.25 -23.89 40.26
C GLN A 204 -20.33 -23.21 39.25
N VAL A 205 -20.81 -23.08 38.02
CA VAL A 205 -20.19 -22.24 36.97
C VAL A 205 -21.16 -21.12 36.66
N SER A 206 -20.69 -19.86 36.87
CA SER A 206 -21.54 -18.65 36.80
C SER A 206 -21.45 -17.94 35.45
N VAL A 207 -20.66 -18.45 34.51
CA VAL A 207 -20.35 -17.78 33.23
C VAL A 207 -20.43 -18.77 32.06
N SER A 208 -20.63 -18.22 30.87
CA SER A 208 -20.73 -18.97 29.61
C SER A 208 -19.59 -18.63 28.65
N LEU A 209 -19.30 -19.54 27.72
CA LEU A 209 -18.37 -19.30 26.62
C LEU A 209 -18.84 -18.08 25.81
N GLY A 210 -17.90 -17.19 25.42
CA GLY A 210 -18.19 -15.96 24.70
C GLY A 210 -18.71 -14.80 25.56
N GLN A 211 -18.96 -15.02 26.85
CA GLN A 211 -19.42 -13.98 27.76
C GLN A 211 -18.31 -12.99 28.12
N ASN A 212 -18.67 -11.69 28.17
CA ASN A 212 -17.77 -10.67 28.72
C ASN A 212 -17.85 -10.66 30.24
N VAL A 213 -16.70 -10.63 30.88
CA VAL A 213 -16.54 -10.59 32.32
C VAL A 213 -15.78 -9.36 32.78
N ALA A 214 -16.12 -8.84 33.94
CA ALA A 214 -15.39 -7.76 34.59
C ALA A 214 -14.25 -8.31 35.47
N LYS A 215 -13.21 -7.52 35.74
CA LYS A 215 -12.17 -7.86 36.71
C LYS A 215 -12.80 -8.18 38.07
N GLY A 216 -12.41 -9.33 38.68
CA GLY A 216 -12.92 -9.78 39.96
C GLY A 216 -14.27 -10.48 39.92
N GLN A 217 -14.94 -10.57 38.77
CA GLN A 217 -16.20 -11.30 38.61
C GLN A 217 -15.99 -12.79 38.94
N VAL A 218 -16.93 -13.40 39.66
CA VAL A 218 -16.90 -14.83 39.97
C VAL A 218 -17.22 -15.64 38.71
N LEU A 219 -16.34 -16.56 38.37
CA LEU A 219 -16.46 -17.45 37.20
C LEU A 219 -17.03 -18.81 37.61
N ALA A 220 -16.48 -19.35 38.70
CA ALA A 220 -16.90 -20.62 39.26
C ALA A 220 -16.73 -20.61 40.77
N VAL A 221 -17.49 -21.52 41.42
CA VAL A 221 -17.39 -21.82 42.83
C VAL A 221 -16.93 -23.26 42.98
N ILE A 222 -15.89 -23.48 43.78
CA ILE A 222 -15.23 -24.75 43.97
C ILE A 222 -15.32 -25.10 45.44
N ALA A 223 -15.78 -26.31 45.77
CA ALA A 223 -15.73 -26.89 47.11
C ALA A 223 -14.36 -27.53 47.31
N SER A 224 -13.52 -26.97 48.21
CA SER A 224 -12.17 -27.46 48.50
C SER A 224 -12.04 -27.83 49.97
N THR A 225 -11.65 -29.08 50.25
CA THR A 225 -11.30 -29.56 51.58
C THR A 225 -10.04 -28.89 52.10
N ASP A 226 -9.02 -28.71 51.24
CA ASP A 226 -7.78 -28.04 51.60
C ASP A 226 -7.98 -26.61 52.10
N LEU A 227 -8.92 -25.89 51.45
CA LEU A 227 -9.27 -24.54 51.90
C LEU A 227 -9.97 -24.55 53.23
N ALA A 228 -10.88 -25.53 53.44
CA ALA A 228 -11.58 -25.71 54.73
C ALA A 228 -10.59 -25.96 55.87
N ASP A 229 -9.60 -26.82 55.65
CA ASP A 229 -8.57 -27.14 56.62
C ASP A 229 -7.72 -25.89 56.96
N ARG A 230 -7.27 -25.10 55.97
CA ARG A 230 -6.53 -23.86 56.18
C ARG A 230 -7.34 -22.82 56.94
N ARG A 231 -8.64 -22.68 56.64
CA ARG A 231 -9.51 -21.75 57.38
C ARG A 231 -9.77 -22.23 58.82
N SER A 232 -9.93 -23.53 59.02
CA SER A 232 -10.06 -24.13 60.35
C SER A 232 -8.77 -23.93 61.17
N GLU A 233 -7.58 -24.09 60.57
CA GLU A 233 -6.28 -23.80 61.20
C GLU A 233 -6.22 -22.34 61.68
N LEU A 234 -6.63 -21.37 60.83
CA LEU A 234 -6.68 -19.96 61.19
C LEU A 234 -7.64 -19.69 62.35
N LEU A 235 -8.89 -20.22 62.26
CA LEU A 235 -9.86 -20.02 63.32
C LEU A 235 -9.38 -20.59 64.68
N THR A 236 -8.71 -21.75 64.64
CA THR A 236 -8.11 -22.36 65.83
C THR A 236 -6.98 -21.48 66.38
N ALA A 237 -6.10 -20.97 65.53
CA ALA A 237 -5.03 -20.07 65.96
C ALA A 237 -5.59 -18.75 66.53
N GLU A 238 -6.63 -18.18 65.95
CA GLU A 238 -7.27 -16.96 66.47
C GLU A 238 -7.92 -17.18 67.85
N ARG A 239 -8.55 -18.35 68.09
CA ARG A 239 -9.10 -18.72 69.39
C ARG A 239 -8.01 -18.89 70.42
N ARG A 240 -6.88 -19.53 70.06
CA ARG A 240 -5.71 -19.69 70.97
C ARG A 240 -5.09 -18.30 71.29
N LEU A 241 -4.99 -17.41 70.29
CA LEU A 241 -4.50 -16.05 70.50
C LEU A 241 -5.40 -15.27 71.47
N SER A 242 -6.71 -15.37 71.32
CA SER A 242 -7.67 -14.74 72.26
C SER A 242 -7.48 -15.23 73.70
N GLY A 243 -7.33 -16.55 73.87
CA GLY A 243 -7.05 -17.15 75.18
C GLY A 243 -5.72 -16.72 75.81
N ALA A 244 -4.64 -16.76 74.96
CA ALA A 244 -3.28 -16.35 75.44
C ALA A 244 -3.26 -14.84 75.77
N ARG A 245 -3.96 -14.01 75.03
CA ARG A 245 -4.07 -12.58 75.34
C ARG A 245 -4.79 -12.34 76.68
N ALA A 246 -5.93 -13.01 76.90
CA ALA A 246 -6.65 -12.89 78.14
C ALA A 246 -5.79 -13.35 79.35
N THR A 247 -5.02 -14.44 79.20
CA THR A 247 -4.09 -14.91 80.23
C THR A 247 -2.96 -13.90 80.48
N TYR A 248 -2.34 -13.38 79.43
CA TYR A 248 -1.30 -12.36 79.52
C TYR A 248 -1.78 -11.11 80.25
N GLU A 249 -2.95 -10.57 79.89
CA GLU A 249 -3.48 -9.38 80.58
C GLU A 249 -3.78 -9.63 82.07
N ARG A 250 -4.29 -10.82 82.42
CA ARG A 250 -4.53 -11.20 83.79
C ARG A 250 -3.21 -11.30 84.55
N GLU A 251 -2.22 -12.07 84.06
CA GLU A 251 -0.90 -12.25 84.76
C GLU A 251 -0.17 -10.91 84.81
N ARG A 252 -0.24 -10.06 83.85
CA ARG A 252 0.31 -8.70 83.85
C ARG A 252 -0.27 -7.84 85.00
N THR A 253 -1.57 -7.94 85.24
CA THR A 253 -2.25 -7.21 86.34
C THR A 253 -1.84 -7.77 87.67
N LEU A 254 -1.89 -9.11 87.86
CA LEU A 254 -1.49 -9.77 89.10
C LEU A 254 -0.02 -9.51 89.43
N TRP A 255 0.89 -9.51 88.46
CA TRP A 255 2.31 -9.17 88.70
C TRP A 255 2.48 -7.69 89.09
N LYS A 256 1.80 -6.76 88.50
CA LYS A 256 1.83 -5.35 88.90
C LYS A 256 1.33 -5.14 90.33
N GLU A 257 0.34 -5.89 90.74
CA GLU A 257 -0.21 -5.89 92.10
C GLU A 257 0.64 -6.70 93.06
N ARG A 258 1.76 -7.32 92.60
CA ARG A 258 2.67 -8.18 93.37
C ARG A 258 1.99 -9.44 93.93
N ILE A 259 0.97 -9.96 93.22
CA ILE A 259 0.26 -11.19 93.65
C ILE A 259 0.87 -12.42 92.99
N SER A 260 1.31 -12.33 91.69
CA SER A 260 1.95 -13.43 90.97
C SER A 260 3.45 -13.23 90.80
N ALA A 261 4.20 -14.32 90.52
CA ALA A 261 5.61 -14.29 90.22
C ALA A 261 5.90 -13.69 88.85
N GLU A 262 7.06 -13.02 88.69
CA GLU A 262 7.51 -12.47 87.38
C GLU A 262 7.62 -13.58 86.35
N GLN A 263 7.97 -14.77 86.71
CA GLN A 263 8.05 -15.93 85.82
C GLN A 263 6.73 -16.24 85.15
N ASP A 264 5.61 -16.16 85.87
CA ASP A 264 4.27 -16.44 85.34
C ASP A 264 3.87 -15.39 84.28
N TYR A 265 4.17 -14.09 84.53
CA TYR A 265 4.01 -13.02 83.58
C TYR A 265 4.87 -13.23 82.32
N GLN A 266 6.16 -13.56 82.45
CA GLN A 266 7.07 -13.84 81.37
C GLN A 266 6.59 -15.06 80.52
N GLN A 267 6.14 -16.11 81.20
CA GLN A 267 5.57 -17.29 80.54
C GLN A 267 4.35 -16.94 79.75
N ALA A 268 3.41 -16.17 80.29
CA ALA A 268 2.23 -15.71 79.59
C ALA A 268 2.57 -14.80 78.38
N GLN A 269 3.62 -13.98 78.49
CA GLN A 269 4.13 -13.16 77.41
C GLN A 269 4.68 -13.99 76.21
N VAL A 270 5.44 -15.05 76.54
CA VAL A 270 5.98 -15.98 75.55
C VAL A 270 4.80 -16.68 74.80
N GLN A 271 3.81 -17.19 75.53
CA GLN A 271 2.65 -17.86 75.01
C GLN A 271 1.80 -16.93 74.07
N LEU A 272 1.67 -15.66 74.44
CA LEU A 272 1.01 -14.67 73.57
C LEU A 272 1.78 -14.49 72.27
N ARG A 273 3.10 -14.32 72.31
CA ARG A 273 3.94 -14.16 71.12
C ARG A 273 3.87 -15.40 70.21
N GLU A 274 3.89 -16.59 70.73
CA GLU A 274 3.75 -17.84 70.00
C GLU A 274 2.39 -17.92 69.30
N ALA A 275 1.30 -17.53 69.98
CA ALA A 275 -0.03 -17.49 69.42
C ALA A 275 -0.18 -16.42 68.33
N GLU A 276 0.46 -15.25 68.47
CA GLU A 276 0.53 -14.21 67.44
C GLU A 276 1.22 -14.70 66.16
N ILE A 277 2.38 -15.39 66.30
CA ILE A 277 3.12 -16.00 65.22
C ILE A 277 2.26 -17.07 64.52
N ALA A 278 1.54 -17.92 65.25
CA ALA A 278 0.67 -18.95 64.71
C ALA A 278 -0.45 -18.36 63.85
N VAL A 279 -1.11 -17.28 64.27
CA VAL A 279 -2.13 -16.55 63.52
C VAL A 279 -1.53 -15.94 62.25
N GLN A 280 -0.35 -15.29 62.36
CA GLN A 280 0.32 -14.70 61.23
C GLN A 280 0.66 -15.75 60.14
N ASN A 281 1.21 -16.90 60.56
CA ASN A 281 1.52 -18.02 59.67
C ASN A 281 0.26 -18.56 58.97
N ALA A 282 -0.84 -18.78 59.71
CA ALA A 282 -2.08 -19.27 59.14
C ALA A 282 -2.70 -18.27 58.14
N ARG A 283 -2.60 -16.95 58.42
CA ARG A 283 -3.04 -15.89 57.48
C ARG A 283 -2.21 -15.84 56.21
N GLN A 284 -0.87 -15.98 56.34
CA GLN A 284 0.02 -16.04 55.16
C GLN A 284 -0.28 -17.24 54.27
N LYS A 285 -0.54 -18.42 54.84
CA LYS A 285 -0.95 -19.62 54.10
C LYS A 285 -2.22 -19.37 53.30
N LEU A 286 -3.25 -18.72 53.86
CA LEU A 286 -4.49 -18.35 53.17
C LEU A 286 -4.28 -17.28 52.11
N ALA A 287 -3.48 -16.26 52.36
CA ALA A 287 -3.16 -15.22 51.43
C ALA A 287 -2.47 -15.78 50.17
N ALA A 288 -1.59 -16.77 50.32
CA ALA A 288 -0.95 -17.46 49.21
C ALA A 288 -1.95 -18.14 48.25
N LEU A 289 -3.12 -18.53 48.74
CA LEU A 289 -4.21 -19.11 47.94
C LEU A 289 -5.12 -18.07 47.29
N ASN A 290 -4.89 -16.76 47.51
CA ASN A 290 -5.82 -15.68 47.14
C ASN A 290 -7.25 -15.89 47.70
N ALA A 291 -7.36 -16.61 48.79
CA ALA A 291 -8.64 -16.87 49.42
C ALA A 291 -8.96 -15.78 50.44
N PRO A 292 -10.13 -15.15 50.41
CA PRO A 292 -10.52 -14.19 51.44
C PRO A 292 -10.63 -14.89 52.78
N VAL A 293 -10.18 -14.22 53.85
CA VAL A 293 -10.18 -14.73 55.23
C VAL A 293 -11.61 -14.97 55.74
N GLY A 294 -12.62 -14.27 55.24
CA GLY A 294 -14.01 -14.36 55.65
C GLY A 294 -14.90 -15.01 54.58
N GLY A 295 -15.90 -15.79 55.00
CA GLY A 295 -16.91 -16.40 54.17
C GLY A 295 -17.84 -17.27 55.03
N SER A 296 -19.10 -17.40 54.65
CA SER A 296 -20.09 -18.18 55.38
C SER A 296 -19.83 -19.71 55.32
N ALA A 297 -19.06 -20.19 54.32
CA ALA A 297 -18.69 -21.59 54.16
C ALA A 297 -17.15 -21.71 54.10
N LEU A 298 -16.58 -22.62 54.92
CA LEU A 298 -15.13 -22.80 55.03
C LEU A 298 -14.51 -23.40 53.77
N ASN A 299 -15.24 -24.26 53.08
CA ASN A 299 -14.79 -25.01 51.90
C ASN A 299 -14.97 -24.24 50.57
N ARG A 300 -15.66 -23.12 50.55
CA ARG A 300 -16.02 -22.40 49.33
C ARG A 300 -14.90 -21.54 48.79
N TYR A 301 -14.39 -21.90 47.61
CA TYR A 301 -13.36 -21.15 46.87
C TYR A 301 -14.01 -20.49 45.62
N GLU A 302 -13.91 -19.19 45.51
CA GLU A 302 -14.44 -18.44 44.37
C GLU A 302 -13.31 -18.16 43.38
N LEU A 303 -13.38 -18.78 42.21
CA LEU A 303 -12.47 -18.50 41.10
C LEU A 303 -12.95 -17.24 40.39
N ARG A 304 -12.11 -16.22 40.32
CA ARG A 304 -12.44 -14.88 39.84
C ARG A 304 -11.59 -14.48 38.62
N ALA A 305 -12.16 -13.65 37.75
CA ALA A 305 -11.48 -13.09 36.59
C ALA A 305 -10.32 -12.17 37.02
N PRO A 306 -9.10 -12.35 36.48
CA PRO A 306 -7.95 -11.51 36.81
C PRO A 306 -8.04 -10.11 36.20
N PHE A 307 -8.67 -9.97 35.06
CA PHE A 307 -8.95 -8.71 34.35
C PHE A 307 -10.29 -8.79 33.59
N ALA A 308 -10.75 -7.68 33.04
CA ALA A 308 -11.95 -7.63 32.22
C ALA A 308 -11.66 -8.15 30.80
N GLY A 309 -12.46 -9.09 30.30
CA GLY A 309 -12.25 -9.70 28.99
C GLY A 309 -13.40 -10.61 28.58
N THR A 310 -13.20 -11.38 27.52
CA THR A 310 -14.16 -12.36 27.00
C THR A 310 -13.66 -13.77 27.34
N ILE A 311 -14.57 -14.66 27.76
CA ILE A 311 -14.25 -16.08 27.96
C ILE A 311 -14.13 -16.73 26.59
N VAL A 312 -12.92 -17.14 26.23
CA VAL A 312 -12.62 -17.76 24.92
C VAL A 312 -12.55 -19.28 24.99
N GLU A 313 -12.29 -19.83 26.21
CA GLU A 313 -12.37 -21.26 26.48
C GLU A 313 -13.00 -21.51 27.85
N LYS A 314 -13.77 -22.58 27.96
CA LYS A 314 -14.43 -23.02 29.18
C LYS A 314 -14.36 -24.54 29.29
N HIS A 315 -13.57 -25.01 30.25
CA HIS A 315 -13.42 -26.44 30.55
C HIS A 315 -14.12 -26.85 31.87
N ALA A 316 -14.54 -25.87 32.69
CA ALA A 316 -15.21 -26.14 33.97
C ALA A 316 -16.64 -26.69 33.75
N THR A 317 -16.92 -27.83 34.39
CA THR A 317 -18.24 -28.47 34.42
C THR A 317 -18.70 -28.66 35.88
N PRO A 318 -19.96 -28.31 36.25
CA PRO A 318 -20.48 -28.58 37.59
C PRO A 318 -20.41 -30.08 37.94
N GLY A 319 -19.96 -30.42 39.16
CA GLY A 319 -19.76 -31.78 39.65
C GLY A 319 -18.39 -32.38 39.30
N GLU A 320 -17.56 -31.72 38.53
CA GLU A 320 -16.22 -32.17 38.11
C GLU A 320 -15.21 -32.01 39.25
N ALA A 321 -14.37 -33.01 39.48
CA ALA A 321 -13.23 -32.91 40.36
C ALA A 321 -12.01 -32.33 39.60
N ILE A 322 -11.42 -31.28 40.14
CA ILE A 322 -10.36 -30.53 39.52
C ILE A 322 -9.08 -30.49 40.36
N ALA A 323 -7.91 -30.50 39.71
CA ALA A 323 -6.61 -30.29 40.33
C ALA A 323 -6.30 -28.77 40.47
N ALA A 324 -5.32 -28.45 41.31
CA ALA A 324 -4.93 -27.07 41.63
C ALA A 324 -4.33 -26.29 40.46
N ASP A 325 -3.95 -26.94 39.36
CA ASP A 325 -3.29 -26.35 38.17
C ASP A 325 -4.09 -26.53 36.89
N ALA A 326 -5.32 -27.05 36.99
CA ALA A 326 -6.18 -27.26 35.84
C ALA A 326 -6.64 -25.93 35.23
N SER A 327 -6.44 -25.73 33.93
CA SER A 327 -6.97 -24.55 33.23
C SER A 327 -8.47 -24.69 33.05
N LEU A 328 -9.24 -23.93 33.83
CA LEU A 328 -10.70 -23.99 33.81
C LEU A 328 -11.34 -23.01 32.81
N PHE A 329 -10.69 -21.86 32.64
CA PHE A 329 -11.13 -20.83 31.68
C PHE A 329 -9.93 -20.19 31.03
N VAL A 330 -10.09 -19.74 29.80
CA VAL A 330 -9.19 -18.80 29.13
C VAL A 330 -9.95 -17.50 28.92
N ILE A 331 -9.41 -16.40 29.41
CA ILE A 331 -9.98 -15.06 29.27
C ILE A 331 -9.02 -14.24 28.41
N SER A 332 -9.54 -13.59 27.36
CA SER A 332 -8.79 -12.72 26.50
C SER A 332 -9.44 -11.35 26.35
N ASP A 333 -8.64 -10.30 26.39
CA ASP A 333 -9.06 -8.94 25.99
C ASP A 333 -8.98 -8.83 24.47
N LEU A 334 -10.12 -8.92 23.80
CA LEU A 334 -10.24 -8.86 22.35
C LEU A 334 -10.19 -7.45 21.77
N SER A 335 -9.92 -6.41 22.57
CA SER A 335 -9.75 -5.03 22.09
C SER A 335 -8.53 -4.87 21.18
N THR A 336 -7.56 -5.81 21.30
CA THR A 336 -6.41 -5.94 20.41
C THR A 336 -6.21 -7.41 20.06
N VAL A 337 -5.77 -7.66 18.83
CA VAL A 337 -5.41 -8.99 18.33
C VAL A 337 -4.05 -8.94 17.64
N TRP A 338 -3.45 -10.08 17.44
CA TRP A 338 -2.24 -10.22 16.65
C TRP A 338 -2.57 -10.74 15.25
N ALA A 339 -2.01 -10.11 14.22
CA ALA A 339 -1.88 -10.74 12.92
C ALA A 339 -0.49 -11.38 12.87
N GLU A 340 -0.43 -12.69 12.98
CA GLU A 340 0.81 -13.46 12.90
C GLU A 340 1.00 -13.93 11.46
N MET A 341 2.15 -13.59 10.87
CA MET A 341 2.52 -13.95 9.51
C MET A 341 3.74 -14.86 9.50
N ALA A 342 3.79 -15.76 8.53
CA ALA A 342 4.92 -16.66 8.30
C ALA A 342 5.90 -16.01 7.32
N VAL A 343 7.08 -15.60 7.79
CA VAL A 343 8.10 -14.91 7.00
C VAL A 343 9.14 -15.90 6.50
N PRO A 344 9.25 -16.14 5.17
CA PRO A 344 10.30 -17.00 4.60
C PRO A 344 11.69 -16.41 4.88
N ALA A 345 12.70 -17.28 5.05
CA ALA A 345 14.08 -16.87 5.35
C ALA A 345 14.63 -15.83 4.37
N GLN A 346 14.26 -15.91 3.08
CA GLN A 346 14.68 -14.99 2.03
C GLN A 346 14.16 -13.57 2.21
N ARG A 347 13.05 -13.38 2.95
CA ARG A 347 12.38 -12.09 3.19
C ARG A 347 12.64 -11.51 4.57
N LEU A 348 13.40 -12.17 5.41
CA LEU A 348 13.68 -11.69 6.78
C LEU A 348 14.37 -10.32 6.83
N ASN A 349 15.20 -10.03 5.83
CA ASN A 349 15.85 -8.72 5.76
C ASN A 349 14.86 -7.57 5.45
N ASP A 350 13.73 -7.90 4.81
CA ASP A 350 12.69 -6.96 4.43
C ASP A 350 11.67 -6.76 5.56
N VAL A 351 11.51 -7.74 6.46
CA VAL A 351 10.58 -7.72 7.60
C VAL A 351 11.32 -7.35 8.87
N ARG A 352 11.12 -6.11 9.34
CA ARG A 352 11.80 -5.62 10.56
C ARG A 352 10.80 -5.01 11.53
N VAL A 353 11.09 -5.14 12.82
CA VAL A 353 10.33 -4.47 13.88
C VAL A 353 10.29 -2.97 13.64
N GLY A 354 9.11 -2.37 13.80
CA GLY A 354 8.84 -0.95 13.57
C GLY A 354 8.47 -0.57 12.13
N ARG A 355 8.56 -1.48 11.16
CA ARG A 355 8.01 -1.24 9.81
C ARG A 355 6.51 -1.39 9.80
N ASP A 356 5.85 -0.56 9.00
CA ASP A 356 4.41 -0.65 8.82
C ASP A 356 4.04 -1.86 7.93
N ALA A 357 2.99 -2.52 8.35
CA ALA A 357 2.36 -3.58 7.58
C ALA A 357 0.85 -3.36 7.52
N THR A 358 0.24 -3.67 6.38
CA THR A 358 -1.19 -3.59 6.18
C THR A 358 -1.77 -4.99 6.16
N VAL A 359 -2.67 -5.26 7.08
CA VAL A 359 -3.39 -6.53 7.20
C VAL A 359 -4.70 -6.43 6.45
N ILE A 360 -4.95 -7.35 5.54
CA ILE A 360 -6.11 -7.40 4.65
C ILE A 360 -6.84 -8.71 4.94
N ALA A 361 -8.12 -8.62 5.30
CA ALA A 361 -8.93 -9.80 5.49
C ALA A 361 -9.21 -10.49 4.14
N THR A 362 -9.13 -11.83 4.10
CA THR A 362 -9.42 -12.60 2.89
C THR A 362 -10.91 -12.83 2.68
N ALA A 363 -11.70 -12.77 3.76
CA ALA A 363 -13.13 -13.11 3.74
C ALA A 363 -14.06 -11.88 3.58
N PHE A 364 -13.58 -10.65 3.80
CA PHE A 364 -14.36 -9.42 3.71
C PHE A 364 -13.44 -8.22 3.48
N GLU A 365 -13.98 -7.11 2.98
CA GLU A 365 -13.22 -5.90 2.66
C GLU A 365 -12.86 -5.09 3.92
N SER A 366 -12.00 -5.63 4.78
CA SER A 366 -11.44 -4.90 5.92
C SER A 366 -9.93 -4.81 5.83
N ARG A 367 -9.42 -3.63 6.12
CA ARG A 367 -7.98 -3.35 6.19
C ARG A 367 -7.65 -2.70 7.53
N SER A 368 -6.54 -3.09 8.11
CA SER A 368 -5.97 -2.42 9.27
C SER A 368 -4.46 -2.36 9.11
N SER A 369 -3.86 -1.25 9.49
CA SER A 369 -2.41 -1.08 9.41
C SER A 369 -1.82 -0.89 10.80
N GLY A 370 -0.63 -1.41 10.99
CA GLY A 370 0.11 -1.24 12.22
C GLY A 370 1.59 -1.62 12.05
N PRO A 371 2.44 -1.23 13.00
CA PRO A 371 3.84 -1.59 12.97
C PRO A 371 4.02 -3.08 13.29
N ILE A 372 5.03 -3.69 12.67
CA ILE A 372 5.50 -5.01 13.04
C ILE A 372 6.09 -4.91 14.44
N ALA A 373 5.45 -5.56 15.39
CA ALA A 373 5.86 -5.50 16.80
C ALA A 373 6.93 -6.53 17.16
N TYR A 374 6.96 -7.65 16.44
CA TYR A 374 7.88 -8.75 16.72
C TYR A 374 8.24 -9.50 15.44
N VAL A 375 9.50 -9.96 15.39
CA VAL A 375 9.99 -10.89 14.36
C VAL A 375 10.77 -11.98 15.08
N GLY A 376 10.38 -13.23 14.87
CA GLY A 376 11.01 -14.39 15.50
C GLY A 376 12.47 -14.57 15.11
N SER A 377 13.32 -14.87 16.08
CA SER A 377 14.75 -15.12 15.86
C SER A 377 15.04 -16.54 15.38
N LEU A 378 14.07 -17.44 15.48
CA LEU A 378 14.21 -18.85 15.11
C LEU A 378 13.33 -19.15 13.90
N LEU A 379 13.86 -19.94 12.99
CA LEU A 379 13.10 -20.51 11.87
C LEU A 379 12.47 -21.84 12.32
N GLY A 380 11.19 -22.00 12.00
CA GLY A 380 10.52 -23.29 12.18
C GLY A 380 11.21 -24.36 11.34
N GLU A 381 11.53 -25.50 11.93
CA GLU A 381 12.28 -26.58 11.29
C GLU A 381 11.59 -27.13 10.03
N GLN A 382 10.28 -27.28 10.08
CA GLN A 382 9.48 -27.81 8.96
C GLN A 382 9.10 -26.74 7.95
N THR A 383 8.72 -25.55 8.39
CA THR A 383 8.22 -24.48 7.54
C THR A 383 9.32 -23.60 6.96
N ARG A 384 10.50 -23.56 7.59
CA ARG A 384 11.62 -22.65 7.29
C ARG A 384 11.20 -21.17 7.27
N THR A 385 10.19 -20.83 8.07
CA THR A 385 9.68 -19.49 8.24
C THR A 385 9.88 -19.00 9.67
N ALA A 386 10.05 -17.71 9.86
CA ALA A 386 10.00 -17.06 11.16
C ALA A 386 8.61 -16.45 11.37
N PRO A 387 8.01 -16.57 12.57
CA PRO A 387 6.80 -15.85 12.89
C PRO A 387 7.09 -14.34 13.04
N ALA A 388 6.25 -13.50 12.46
CA ALA A 388 6.25 -12.08 12.75
C ALA A 388 4.84 -11.62 13.08
N ARG A 389 4.71 -10.60 13.92
CA ARG A 389 3.43 -10.16 14.49
C ARG A 389 3.20 -8.69 14.30
N VAL A 390 1.98 -8.35 13.90
CA VAL A 390 1.45 -7.00 13.88
C VAL A 390 0.36 -6.91 14.93
N VAL A 391 0.42 -5.90 15.79
CA VAL A 391 -0.63 -5.66 16.78
C VAL A 391 -1.71 -4.82 16.15
N LEU A 392 -2.93 -5.35 16.08
CA LEU A 392 -4.08 -4.68 15.47
C LEU A 392 -5.06 -4.20 16.55
N PRO A 393 -5.48 -2.92 16.52
CA PRO A 393 -6.63 -2.47 17.30
C PRO A 393 -7.90 -3.12 16.77
N ASN A 394 -8.77 -3.59 17.69
CA ASN A 394 -9.99 -4.32 17.36
C ASN A 394 -11.19 -3.85 18.21
N PRO A 395 -11.52 -2.54 18.20
CA PRO A 395 -12.61 -2.00 19.02
C PRO A 395 -13.96 -2.61 18.66
N ASP A 396 -14.22 -2.83 17.38
CA ASP A 396 -15.48 -3.35 16.84
C ASP A 396 -15.52 -4.88 16.78
N ARG A 397 -14.45 -5.57 17.25
CA ARG A 397 -14.30 -7.03 17.24
C ARG A 397 -14.48 -7.67 15.84
N VAL A 398 -14.13 -6.94 14.79
CA VAL A 398 -14.16 -7.40 13.41
C VAL A 398 -13.12 -8.49 13.18
N TRP A 399 -11.92 -8.32 13.75
CA TRP A 399 -10.83 -9.28 13.67
C TRP A 399 -11.03 -10.38 14.71
N ARG A 400 -11.31 -11.59 14.24
CA ARG A 400 -11.55 -12.75 15.10
C ARG A 400 -10.36 -13.71 15.03
N PRO A 401 -9.81 -14.16 16.16
CA PRO A 401 -8.80 -15.21 16.17
C PRO A 401 -9.24 -16.43 15.36
N GLY A 402 -8.30 -17.01 14.59
CA GLY A 402 -8.56 -18.08 13.62
C GLY A 402 -8.83 -17.60 12.19
N MET A 403 -8.94 -16.29 11.94
CA MET A 403 -9.15 -15.76 10.59
C MET A 403 -7.85 -15.73 9.80
N PHE A 404 -7.89 -16.19 8.54
CA PHE A 404 -6.79 -16.01 7.61
C PHE A 404 -6.78 -14.60 7.02
N VAL A 405 -5.58 -14.05 6.90
CA VAL A 405 -5.32 -12.69 6.41
C VAL A 405 -4.13 -12.68 5.47
N ASN A 406 -4.08 -11.67 4.61
CA ASN A 406 -2.87 -11.32 3.86
C ASN A 406 -2.24 -10.09 4.49
N VAL A 407 -0.97 -10.20 4.84
CA VAL A 407 -0.20 -9.10 5.40
C VAL A 407 0.69 -8.52 4.31
N SER A 408 0.40 -7.31 3.89
CA SER A 408 1.22 -6.54 2.95
C SER A 408 2.30 -5.80 3.73
N VAL A 409 3.55 -6.15 3.49
CA VAL A 409 4.71 -5.53 4.11
C VAL A 409 5.42 -4.65 3.09
N ASP A 410 5.71 -3.40 3.46
CA ASP A 410 6.52 -2.51 2.65
C ASP A 410 8.00 -2.91 2.78
N ALA A 411 8.57 -3.47 1.70
CA ALA A 411 9.99 -3.84 1.66
C ALA A 411 10.94 -2.64 1.67
N GLY A 412 10.39 -1.43 1.67
CA GLY A 412 11.12 -0.18 1.55
C GLY A 412 11.21 0.29 0.10
N LYS A 413 11.69 1.51 -0.05
CA LYS A 413 11.82 2.15 -1.36
C LYS A 413 13.11 1.72 -2.02
N GLN A 414 13.01 1.22 -3.24
CA GLN A 414 14.17 0.93 -4.09
C GLN A 414 14.29 2.00 -5.17
N GLY A 415 15.50 2.56 -5.32
CA GLY A 415 15.80 3.49 -6.39
C GLY A 415 15.77 2.79 -7.74
N VAL A 416 15.06 3.37 -8.70
CA VAL A 416 15.03 2.95 -10.09
C VAL A 416 15.58 4.09 -10.97
N PRO A 417 16.34 3.77 -12.02
CA PRO A 417 16.99 4.80 -12.85
C PRO A 417 15.97 5.60 -13.68
N LEU A 418 14.83 5.02 -13.99
CA LEU A 418 13.80 5.64 -14.80
C LEU A 418 12.41 5.15 -14.39
N ALA A 419 11.50 6.07 -14.14
CA ALA A 419 10.11 5.78 -13.81
C ALA A 419 9.15 6.79 -14.43
N VAL A 420 7.92 6.37 -14.59
CA VAL A 420 6.75 7.18 -14.98
C VAL A 420 5.64 7.03 -13.96
N ALA A 421 4.69 7.97 -13.93
CA ALA A 421 3.48 7.83 -13.12
C ALA A 421 2.72 6.55 -13.51
N SER A 422 2.23 5.81 -12.53
CA SER A 422 1.51 4.55 -12.81
C SER A 422 0.24 4.76 -13.62
N ASP A 423 -0.40 5.93 -13.48
CA ASP A 423 -1.59 6.33 -14.25
C ASP A 423 -1.28 6.74 -15.70
N ALA A 424 0.00 6.97 -16.02
CA ALA A 424 0.42 7.32 -17.38
C ALA A 424 0.41 6.12 -18.34
N LEU A 425 0.48 4.90 -17.79
CA LEU A 425 0.55 3.68 -18.58
C LEU A 425 -0.83 3.34 -19.16
N GLN A 426 -0.86 3.16 -20.47
CA GLN A 426 -2.04 2.72 -21.22
C GLN A 426 -1.67 1.51 -22.06
N ASP A 427 -2.61 0.59 -22.24
CA ASP A 427 -2.45 -0.49 -23.20
C ASP A 427 -2.82 0.05 -24.59
N VAL A 428 -1.89 0.04 -25.52
CA VAL A 428 -2.09 0.41 -26.94
C VAL A 428 -1.60 -0.77 -27.78
N ASP A 429 -2.48 -1.31 -28.61
CA ASP A 429 -2.21 -2.48 -29.49
C ASP A 429 -1.67 -3.71 -28.73
N GLY A 430 -2.12 -3.92 -27.47
CA GLY A 430 -1.70 -5.05 -26.64
C GLY A 430 -0.33 -4.86 -25.97
N ALA A 431 0.25 -3.66 -26.03
CA ALA A 431 1.51 -3.33 -25.38
C ALA A 431 1.37 -2.16 -24.39
N PRO A 432 1.98 -2.22 -23.19
CA PRO A 432 2.02 -1.10 -22.30
C PRO A 432 2.75 0.07 -22.94
N SER A 433 2.12 1.24 -22.96
CA SER A 433 2.59 2.40 -23.69
C SER A 433 2.43 3.67 -22.88
N VAL A 434 3.29 4.65 -23.12
CA VAL A 434 3.26 5.99 -22.54
C VAL A 434 3.14 7.01 -23.66
N PHE A 435 2.28 8.02 -23.47
CA PHE A 435 2.14 9.11 -24.46
C PHE A 435 3.22 10.17 -24.22
N VAL A 436 4.23 10.17 -25.09
CA VAL A 436 5.37 11.08 -25.03
C VAL A 436 5.06 12.34 -25.82
N ARG A 437 5.42 13.51 -25.27
CA ARG A 437 5.29 14.81 -25.98
C ARG A 437 6.34 14.93 -27.08
N SER A 438 5.91 15.30 -28.25
CA SER A 438 6.75 15.59 -29.43
C SER A 438 6.40 16.95 -30.03
N PRO A 439 7.21 17.50 -30.95
CA PRO A 439 6.88 18.73 -31.68
C PRO A 439 5.57 18.63 -32.48
N LYS A 440 5.15 17.42 -32.85
CA LYS A 440 3.92 17.14 -33.62
C LYS A 440 2.73 16.73 -32.76
N GLY A 441 2.83 16.80 -31.43
CA GLY A 441 1.79 16.36 -30.51
C GLY A 441 2.24 15.19 -29.63
N PHE A 442 1.32 14.36 -29.19
CA PHE A 442 1.61 13.18 -28.37
C PHE A 442 1.73 11.94 -29.23
N VAL A 443 2.70 11.11 -28.88
CA VAL A 443 2.97 9.84 -29.58
C VAL A 443 2.92 8.71 -28.57
N ALA A 444 2.14 7.66 -28.86
CA ALA A 444 2.14 6.46 -28.06
C ALA A 444 3.44 5.71 -28.26
N GLN A 445 4.19 5.53 -27.19
CA GLN A 445 5.45 4.81 -27.17
C GLN A 445 5.36 3.56 -26.31
N ALA A 446 5.54 2.39 -26.91
CA ALA A 446 5.60 1.13 -26.19
C ALA A 446 6.80 1.11 -25.24
N VAL A 447 6.58 0.62 -24.03
CA VAL A 447 7.60 0.53 -22.98
C VAL A 447 7.62 -0.86 -22.37
N GLU A 448 8.81 -1.31 -21.94
CA GLU A 448 8.95 -2.46 -21.06
C GLU A 448 8.94 -1.96 -19.62
N THR A 449 8.02 -2.47 -18.82
CA THR A 449 7.85 -2.06 -17.42
C THR A 449 8.52 -3.03 -16.46
N GLY A 450 9.03 -2.51 -15.36
CA GLY A 450 9.62 -3.26 -14.26
C GLY A 450 8.75 -3.20 -13.00
N ARG A 451 9.34 -2.77 -11.88
CA ARG A 451 8.70 -2.62 -10.59
C ARG A 451 7.64 -1.54 -10.64
N ARG A 452 6.58 -1.73 -9.86
CA ARG A 452 5.46 -0.78 -9.81
C ARG A 452 4.95 -0.63 -8.39
N ASP A 453 4.57 0.60 -8.04
CA ASP A 453 3.72 0.90 -6.88
C ASP A 453 2.48 1.72 -7.31
N GLU A 454 1.72 2.23 -6.35
CA GLU A 454 0.52 3.04 -6.63
C GLU A 454 0.83 4.36 -7.35
N ARG A 455 2.06 4.86 -7.27
CA ARG A 455 2.46 6.19 -7.79
C ARG A 455 3.32 6.12 -9.03
N ALA A 456 4.26 5.16 -9.07
CA ALA A 456 5.28 5.10 -10.09
C ALA A 456 5.51 3.69 -10.61
N THR A 457 5.84 3.59 -11.88
CA THR A 457 6.23 2.33 -12.54
C THR A 457 7.60 2.53 -13.18
N GLU A 458 8.50 1.59 -12.91
CA GLU A 458 9.82 1.52 -13.53
C GLU A 458 9.70 1.24 -15.03
N VAL A 459 10.49 1.95 -15.81
CA VAL A 459 10.62 1.71 -17.25
C VAL A 459 12.00 1.13 -17.52
N LEU A 460 12.02 -0.11 -18.03
CA LEU A 460 13.24 -0.82 -18.36
C LEU A 460 13.77 -0.46 -19.75
N LYS A 461 12.83 -0.30 -20.72
CA LYS A 461 13.14 0.08 -22.10
C LYS A 461 11.98 0.88 -22.71
N GLY A 462 12.29 1.60 -23.77
CA GLY A 462 11.31 2.31 -24.57
C GLY A 462 11.17 3.79 -24.23
N LEU A 463 11.80 4.31 -23.17
CA LEU A 463 11.74 5.73 -22.79
C LEU A 463 13.14 6.20 -22.38
N LYS A 464 13.45 7.47 -22.62
CA LYS A 464 14.71 8.11 -22.20
C LYS A 464 14.47 9.04 -21.01
N ALA A 465 15.45 9.15 -20.12
CA ALA A 465 15.41 10.13 -19.04
C ALA A 465 15.29 11.55 -19.63
N GLY A 466 14.46 12.39 -19.00
CA GLY A 466 14.22 13.77 -19.47
C GLY A 466 13.12 13.92 -20.52
N GLN A 467 12.52 12.84 -21.03
CA GLN A 467 11.36 12.92 -21.93
C GLN A 467 10.11 13.36 -21.18
N GLU A 468 9.37 14.32 -21.75
CA GLU A 468 8.07 14.73 -21.23
C GLU A 468 6.97 13.77 -21.69
N TYR A 469 6.08 13.43 -20.80
CA TYR A 469 4.98 12.51 -21.05
C TYR A 469 3.68 12.94 -20.35
N ALA A 470 2.55 12.44 -20.82
CA ALA A 470 1.25 12.63 -20.18
C ALA A 470 1.16 11.76 -18.91
N ALA A 471 1.26 12.39 -17.75
CA ALA A 471 1.33 11.71 -16.44
C ALA A 471 -0.05 11.36 -15.86
N SER A 472 -1.07 12.14 -16.19
CA SER A 472 -2.45 11.88 -15.75
C SER A 472 -3.43 12.07 -16.92
N ASN A 473 -4.60 11.43 -16.81
CA ASN A 473 -5.65 11.45 -17.84
C ASN A 473 -5.18 11.04 -19.25
N SER A 474 -4.14 10.23 -19.33
CA SER A 474 -3.56 9.71 -20.58
C SER A 474 -4.54 8.88 -21.41
N PHE A 475 -5.62 8.36 -20.80
CA PHE A 475 -6.69 7.64 -21.48
C PHE A 475 -7.42 8.50 -22.51
N VAL A 476 -7.46 9.84 -22.36
CA VAL A 476 -8.03 10.76 -23.34
C VAL A 476 -7.24 10.68 -24.66
N LEU A 477 -5.90 10.64 -24.54
CA LEU A 477 -5.03 10.48 -25.70
C LEU A 477 -5.24 9.11 -26.38
N LYS A 478 -5.40 8.05 -25.58
CA LYS A 478 -5.74 6.73 -26.14
C LYS A 478 -7.05 6.75 -26.92
N ALA A 479 -8.07 7.44 -26.39
CA ALA A 479 -9.35 7.57 -27.08
C ALA A 479 -9.26 8.37 -28.39
N GLU A 480 -8.47 9.43 -28.42
CA GLU A 480 -8.23 10.21 -29.65
C GLU A 480 -7.43 9.41 -30.69
N LEU A 481 -6.43 8.63 -30.26
CA LEU A 481 -5.68 7.73 -31.12
C LEU A 481 -6.61 6.72 -31.84
N GLY A 482 -7.55 6.13 -31.08
CA GLY A 482 -8.51 5.16 -31.61
C GLY A 482 -9.52 5.78 -32.62
N LYS A 483 -9.87 7.06 -32.49
CA LYS A 483 -10.71 7.76 -33.49
C LYS A 483 -9.95 7.95 -34.79
N GLY A 484 -8.68 8.37 -34.72
CA GLY A 484 -7.86 8.57 -35.90
C GLY A 484 -7.61 7.30 -36.72
N SER A 485 -7.54 6.13 -36.08
CA SER A 485 -7.40 4.86 -36.79
C SER A 485 -8.70 4.38 -37.45
N ALA A 486 -9.88 4.75 -36.93
CA ALA A 486 -11.17 4.40 -37.49
C ALA A 486 -11.58 5.28 -38.73
N GLU A 487 -10.95 6.43 -38.94
CA GLU A 487 -11.17 7.30 -40.11
C GLU A 487 -10.31 6.89 -41.31
N HIS A 488 -9.38 5.97 -41.14
CA HIS A 488 -8.45 5.49 -42.19
C HIS A 488 -8.72 4.05 -42.67
N GLU A 489 -9.71 3.34 -42.12
CA GLU A 489 -10.27 2.10 -42.65
C GLU A 489 -11.50 2.38 -43.54
#